data_297efe58068edc046f11369ef0ea3740
#
_entry.id   297efe58068edc046f11369ef0ea3740
#
_cell.length_a   1.000
_cell.length_b   1.000
_cell.length_c   1.000
_cell.angle_alpha   90.00
_cell.angle_beta   90.00
_cell.angle_gamma   90.00
#
_symmetry.space_group_name_H-M   'P 1'
#
loop_
_entity.id
_entity.type
_entity.pdbx_description
1 polymer ?
#
loop_
_entity_poly.entity_id
_entity_poly.type
_entity_poly.pdbx_seq_one_letter_code
_entity_poly.pdbx_strand_id
1 'polypeptide(L)'
;MKKTILVVDDFASIRDFVCETLQRKGYDTLGAANGNQAYQMLADKPEVNLVLTDYNMPECTGFELLKKIKANPEIAKVPVVFLTTESSPDKMRAAKEAGLSAWIKKPYRAETFFAQIENAIVNG
;
A
#
# COMPACT_ATOMS: atom_id res chain seq x y z
N MET A 1 -13.94 2.23 15.33
CA MET A 1 -13.91 1.19 14.30
C MET A 1 -12.49 0.96 13.82
N LYS A 2 -12.14 -0.29 13.56
CA LYS A 2 -10.81 -0.59 13.04
C LYS A 2 -10.70 -0.16 11.59
N LYS A 3 -9.53 0.37 11.25
CA LYS A 3 -9.21 0.68 9.86
C LYS A 3 -8.69 -0.57 9.17
N THR A 4 -9.00 -0.72 7.90
CA THR A 4 -8.61 -1.87 7.09
C THR A 4 -7.51 -1.48 6.10
N ILE A 5 -6.43 -2.26 6.11
CA ILE A 5 -5.29 -2.04 5.22
C ILE A 5 -5.17 -3.24 4.26
N LEU A 6 -5.10 -2.95 2.97
CA LEU A 6 -4.84 -3.96 1.96
C LEU A 6 -3.33 -4.05 1.75
N VAL A 7 -2.77 -5.20 2.08
CA VAL A 7 -1.32 -5.45 1.94
C VAL A 7 -1.07 -6.23 0.66
N VAL A 8 -0.24 -5.67 -0.21
CA VAL A 8 0.04 -6.25 -1.53
C VAL A 8 1.51 -6.61 -1.63
N ASP A 9 1.81 -7.89 -1.77
CA ASP A 9 3.17 -8.38 -1.92
C ASP A 9 3.11 -9.76 -2.55
N ASP A 10 3.97 -10.02 -3.53
CA ASP A 10 3.97 -11.31 -4.23
C ASP A 10 4.61 -12.44 -3.41
N PHE A 11 5.31 -12.11 -2.33
CA PHE A 11 5.86 -13.11 -1.42
C PHE A 11 4.92 -13.32 -0.22
N ALA A 12 4.31 -14.49 -0.14
CA ALA A 12 3.33 -14.79 0.90
C ALA A 12 3.90 -14.61 2.31
N SER A 13 5.13 -15.02 2.55
CA SER A 13 5.73 -14.89 3.88
C SER A 13 5.92 -13.44 4.30
N ILE A 14 6.30 -12.57 3.37
CA ILE A 14 6.45 -11.14 3.64
C ILE A 14 5.08 -10.52 3.87
N ARG A 15 4.13 -10.84 3.00
CA ARG A 15 2.75 -10.36 3.11
C ARG A 15 2.15 -10.73 4.46
N ASP A 16 2.30 -11.99 4.87
CA ASP A 16 1.76 -12.47 6.15
C ASP A 16 2.42 -11.77 7.33
N PHE A 17 3.74 -11.56 7.28
CA PHE A 17 4.46 -10.87 8.35
C PHE A 17 3.96 -9.43 8.50
N VAL A 18 3.79 -8.72 7.40
CA VAL A 18 3.31 -7.34 7.43
C VAL A 18 1.87 -7.29 7.96
N CYS A 19 1.02 -8.21 7.51
CA CYS A 19 -0.35 -8.28 8.01
C CYS A 19 -0.38 -8.50 9.53
N GLU A 20 0.41 -9.45 10.03
CA GLU A 20 0.48 -9.69 11.48
C GLU A 20 0.98 -8.47 12.24
N THR A 21 1.97 -7.78 11.70
CA THR A 21 2.51 -6.58 12.32
C THR A 21 1.43 -5.51 12.46
N LEU A 22 0.64 -5.32 11.42
CA LEU A 22 -0.44 -4.33 11.44
C LEU A 22 -1.58 -4.76 12.36
N GLN A 23 -1.90 -6.04 12.38
CA GLN A 23 -2.96 -6.57 13.25
C GLN A 23 -2.63 -6.36 14.72
N ARG A 24 -1.36 -6.52 15.09
CA ARG A 24 -0.92 -6.27 16.47
C ARG A 24 -1.12 -4.81 16.88
N LYS A 25 -1.12 -3.91 15.91
CA LYS A 25 -1.32 -2.48 16.16
C LYS A 25 -2.81 -2.09 16.14
N GLY A 26 -3.69 -3.04 15.84
CA GLY A 26 -5.12 -2.80 15.87
C GLY A 26 -5.79 -2.59 14.52
N TYR A 27 -5.08 -2.83 13.42
CA TYR A 27 -5.67 -2.74 12.08
C TYR A 27 -6.25 -4.07 11.64
N ASP A 28 -7.29 -4.02 10.82
CA ASP A 28 -7.72 -5.18 10.08
C ASP A 28 -6.92 -5.21 8.77
N THR A 29 -6.65 -6.39 8.25
CA THR A 29 -5.85 -6.53 7.04
C THR A 29 -6.50 -7.45 6.02
N LEU A 30 -6.23 -7.14 4.75
CA LEU A 30 -6.53 -8.01 3.62
C LEU A 30 -5.22 -8.19 2.87
N GLY A 31 -5.06 -9.32 2.21
CA GLY A 31 -3.84 -9.60 1.47
C GLY A 31 -4.10 -9.84 -0.01
N ALA A 32 -3.22 -9.33 -0.85
CA ALA A 32 -3.25 -9.59 -2.29
C ALA A 32 -1.85 -9.97 -2.76
N ALA A 33 -1.79 -10.90 -3.71
CA ALA A 33 -0.52 -11.43 -4.19
C ALA A 33 0.10 -10.62 -5.34
N ASN A 34 -0.68 -9.75 -5.96
CA ASN A 34 -0.21 -8.91 -7.07
C ASN A 34 -1.12 -7.71 -7.23
N GLY A 35 -0.69 -6.77 -8.09
CA GLY A 35 -1.43 -5.53 -8.27
C GLY A 35 -2.81 -5.71 -8.92
N ASN A 36 -2.94 -6.67 -9.81
CA ASN A 36 -4.23 -6.92 -10.46
C ASN A 36 -5.26 -7.44 -9.46
N GLN A 37 -4.85 -8.38 -8.60
CA GLN A 37 -5.71 -8.88 -7.55
C GLN A 37 -6.07 -7.77 -6.56
N ALA A 38 -5.10 -6.94 -6.19
CA ALA A 38 -5.34 -5.82 -5.28
C ALA A 38 -6.37 -4.85 -5.85
N TYR A 39 -6.24 -4.51 -7.12
CA TYR A 39 -7.16 -3.60 -7.76
C TYR A 39 -8.59 -4.17 -7.75
N GLN A 40 -8.73 -5.45 -8.07
CA GLN A 40 -10.03 -6.10 -8.08
C GLN A 40 -10.66 -6.12 -6.67
N MET A 41 -9.84 -6.37 -5.65
CA MET A 41 -10.31 -6.36 -4.27
C MET A 41 -10.80 -4.98 -3.86
N LEU A 42 -10.09 -3.92 -4.28
CA LEU A 42 -10.51 -2.54 -3.99
C LEU A 42 -11.83 -2.20 -4.68
N ALA A 43 -12.00 -2.64 -5.92
CA ALA A 43 -13.25 -2.41 -6.65
C ALA A 43 -14.42 -3.07 -5.94
N ASP A 44 -14.20 -4.26 -5.36
CA ASP A 44 -15.22 -4.99 -4.63
C ASP A 44 -15.42 -4.49 -3.20
N LYS A 45 -14.38 -3.89 -2.61
CA LYS A 45 -14.39 -3.45 -1.21
C LYS A 45 -13.82 -2.02 -1.09
N PRO A 46 -14.58 -1.03 -1.55
CA PRO A 46 -14.08 0.35 -1.54
C PRO A 46 -13.90 0.95 -0.13
N GLU A 47 -14.33 0.25 0.90
CA GLU A 47 -14.18 0.69 2.29
C GLU A 47 -12.76 0.47 2.84
N VAL A 48 -11.84 -0.09 2.07
CA VAL A 48 -10.43 -0.20 2.47
C VAL A 48 -9.88 1.19 2.72
N ASN A 49 -9.16 1.35 3.83
CA ASN A 49 -8.67 2.66 4.27
C ASN A 49 -7.28 3.02 3.77
N LEU A 50 -6.50 2.03 3.35
CA LEU A 50 -5.15 2.26 2.85
C LEU A 50 -4.66 1.03 2.09
N VAL A 51 -3.90 1.27 1.03
CA VAL A 51 -3.19 0.22 0.30
C VAL A 51 -1.71 0.33 0.60
N LEU A 52 -1.13 -0.75 1.11
CA LEU A 52 0.30 -0.84 1.39
C LEU A 52 0.87 -1.88 0.44
N THR A 53 1.68 -1.44 -0.51
CA THR A 53 2.16 -2.33 -1.58
C THR A 53 3.66 -2.23 -1.79
N ASP A 54 4.26 -3.37 -2.20
CA ASP A 54 5.62 -3.34 -2.70
C ASP A 54 5.62 -2.64 -4.07
N TYR A 55 6.77 -2.11 -4.46
CA TYR A 55 6.95 -1.50 -5.78
C TYR A 55 7.17 -2.57 -6.85
N ASN A 56 8.07 -3.51 -6.57
CA ASN A 56 8.49 -4.52 -7.56
C ASN A 56 7.66 -5.80 -7.42
N MET A 57 6.72 -5.97 -8.34
CA MET A 57 5.87 -7.16 -8.40
C MET A 57 5.70 -7.55 -9.86
N PRO A 58 5.59 -8.86 -10.16
CA PRO A 58 5.36 -9.29 -11.54
C PRO A 58 3.99 -8.84 -12.04
N GLU A 59 3.87 -8.69 -13.35
CA GLU A 59 2.64 -8.35 -14.07
C GLU A 59 2.12 -6.94 -13.84
N CYS A 60 2.01 -6.50 -12.59
CA CYS A 60 1.52 -5.17 -12.25
C CYS A 60 2.34 -4.62 -11.10
N THR A 61 3.21 -3.66 -11.38
CA THR A 61 4.06 -3.05 -10.35
C THR A 61 3.22 -2.20 -9.41
N GLY A 62 3.83 -1.84 -8.25
CA GLY A 62 3.18 -0.92 -7.33
C GLY A 62 2.85 0.41 -7.98
N PHE A 63 3.71 0.89 -8.86
CA PHE A 63 3.47 2.14 -9.58
C PHE A 63 2.28 2.04 -10.54
N GLU A 64 2.18 0.92 -11.27
CA GLU A 64 1.04 0.68 -12.14
C GLU A 64 -0.26 0.57 -11.35
N LEU A 65 -0.21 -0.09 -10.19
CA LEU A 65 -1.36 -0.19 -9.30
C LEU A 65 -1.79 1.20 -8.82
N LEU A 66 -0.83 2.02 -8.40
CA LEU A 66 -1.09 3.38 -7.96
C LEU A 66 -1.84 4.17 -9.05
N LYS A 67 -1.34 4.10 -10.27
CA LYS A 67 -1.96 4.81 -11.39
C LYS A 67 -3.38 4.33 -11.66
N LYS A 68 -3.60 3.03 -11.60
CA LYS A 68 -4.95 2.45 -11.79
C LYS A 68 -5.92 2.93 -10.71
N ILE A 69 -5.46 2.95 -9.47
CA ILE A 69 -6.29 3.41 -8.35
C ILE A 69 -6.67 4.87 -8.54
N LYS A 70 -5.68 5.72 -8.85
CA LYS A 70 -5.93 7.16 -8.99
C LYS A 70 -6.78 7.49 -10.21
N ALA A 71 -6.81 6.61 -11.21
CA ALA A 71 -7.64 6.80 -12.40
C ALA A 71 -9.10 6.38 -12.20
N ASN A 72 -9.41 5.67 -11.10
CA ASN A 72 -10.77 5.20 -10.83
C ASN A 72 -11.42 6.11 -9.77
N PRO A 73 -12.41 6.95 -10.15
CA PRO A 73 -13.00 7.90 -9.21
C PRO A 73 -13.61 7.27 -7.95
N GLU A 74 -14.04 6.02 -8.03
CA GLU A 74 -14.66 5.35 -6.89
C GLU A 74 -13.66 5.02 -5.79
N ILE A 75 -12.37 4.82 -6.15
CA ILE A 75 -11.33 4.43 -5.19
C ILE A 75 -10.14 5.38 -5.19
N ALA A 76 -10.18 6.44 -5.98
CA ALA A 76 -9.04 7.37 -6.11
C ALA A 76 -8.63 8.02 -4.79
N LYS A 77 -9.52 8.10 -3.82
CA LYS A 77 -9.24 8.73 -2.53
C LYS A 77 -8.51 7.79 -1.56
N VAL A 78 -8.46 6.50 -1.86
CA VAL A 78 -7.77 5.55 -0.98
C VAL A 78 -6.28 5.87 -1.02
N PRO A 79 -5.64 6.16 0.14
CA PRO A 79 -4.21 6.43 0.14
C PRO A 79 -3.41 5.18 -0.19
N VAL A 80 -2.32 5.39 -0.94
CA VAL A 80 -1.41 4.32 -1.33
C VAL A 80 -0.03 4.61 -0.75
N VAL A 81 0.54 3.62 -0.10
CA VAL A 81 1.88 3.70 0.50
C VAL A 81 2.71 2.56 -0.05
N PHE A 82 3.95 2.86 -0.45
CA PHE A 82 4.89 1.82 -0.87
C PHE A 82 5.76 1.39 0.30
N LEU A 83 5.98 0.08 0.42
CA LEU A 83 6.90 -0.52 1.38
C LEU A 83 7.85 -1.39 0.58
N THR A 84 9.07 -0.91 0.32
CA THR A 84 9.91 -1.52 -0.70
C THR A 84 11.39 -1.28 -0.46
N THR A 85 12.23 -2.14 -1.04
CA THR A 85 13.68 -1.93 -1.06
C THR A 85 14.10 -0.99 -2.19
N GLU A 86 13.20 -0.69 -3.11
CA GLU A 86 13.48 0.23 -4.22
C GLU A 86 13.76 1.62 -3.68
N SER A 87 14.79 2.29 -4.21
CA SER A 87 15.21 3.60 -3.71
C SER A 87 15.62 4.59 -4.80
N SER A 88 15.27 4.32 -6.06
CA SER A 88 15.59 5.24 -7.16
C SER A 88 14.90 6.60 -6.95
N PRO A 89 15.65 7.72 -6.93
CA PRO A 89 15.04 9.03 -6.77
C PRO A 89 14.05 9.38 -7.88
N ASP A 90 14.31 8.93 -9.10
CA ASP A 90 13.41 9.19 -10.23
C ASP A 90 12.08 8.47 -10.05
N LYS A 91 12.12 7.22 -9.59
CA LYS A 91 10.90 6.45 -9.32
C LYS A 91 10.12 7.05 -8.17
N MET A 92 10.81 7.50 -7.13
CA MET A 92 10.17 8.14 -5.99
C MET A 92 9.46 9.43 -6.40
N ARG A 93 10.10 10.22 -7.23
CA ARG A 93 9.51 11.47 -7.74
C ARG A 93 8.28 11.19 -8.58
N ALA A 94 8.38 10.22 -9.50
CA ALA A 94 7.25 9.86 -10.35
C ALA A 94 6.06 9.36 -9.53
N ALA A 95 6.32 8.57 -8.49
CA ALA A 95 5.26 8.07 -7.62
C ALA A 95 4.59 9.20 -6.86
N LYS A 96 5.37 10.15 -6.35
CA LYS A 96 4.83 11.29 -5.64
C LYS A 96 3.93 12.12 -6.56
N GLU A 97 4.37 12.36 -7.77
CA GLU A 97 3.60 13.10 -8.77
C GLU A 97 2.31 12.36 -9.14
N ALA A 98 2.33 11.04 -9.08
CA ALA A 98 1.15 10.22 -9.37
C ALA A 98 0.18 10.14 -8.18
N GLY A 99 0.52 10.74 -7.04
CA GLY A 99 -0.38 10.80 -5.90
C GLY A 99 -0.07 9.85 -4.76
N LEU A 100 1.15 9.29 -4.70
CA LEU A 100 1.54 8.42 -3.59
C LEU A 100 1.53 9.18 -2.27
N SER A 101 0.99 8.55 -1.22
CA SER A 101 0.92 9.18 0.11
C SER A 101 2.25 9.09 0.86
N ALA A 102 2.95 7.96 0.75
CA ALA A 102 4.25 7.79 1.40
C ALA A 102 5.06 6.68 0.75
N TRP A 103 6.37 6.77 0.87
CA TRP A 103 7.33 5.78 0.38
C TRP A 103 8.16 5.32 1.57
N ILE A 104 7.96 4.09 2.03
CA ILE A 104 8.68 3.53 3.17
C ILE A 104 9.72 2.56 2.66
N LYS A 105 10.98 2.86 2.94
CA LYS A 105 12.09 2.04 2.48
C LYS A 105 12.39 0.94 3.47
N LYS A 106 12.62 -0.28 2.98
CA LYS A 106 13.08 -1.40 3.80
C LYS A 106 14.60 -1.36 3.91
N PRO A 107 15.19 -1.71 5.04
CA PRO A 107 14.52 -2.01 6.31
C PRO A 107 13.96 -0.75 6.96
N TYR A 108 12.89 -0.91 7.73
CA TYR A 108 12.21 0.21 8.36
C TYR A 108 12.20 0.07 9.88
N ARG A 109 12.01 1.21 10.56
CA ARG A 109 11.83 1.22 12.01
C ARG A 109 10.33 1.18 12.29
N ALA A 110 9.93 0.35 13.26
CA ALA A 110 8.51 0.17 13.56
C ALA A 110 7.80 1.49 13.85
N GLU A 111 8.42 2.35 14.64
CA GLU A 111 7.82 3.63 15.01
C GLU A 111 7.55 4.52 13.80
N THR A 112 8.52 4.63 12.90
CA THR A 112 8.39 5.42 11.69
C THR A 112 7.35 4.82 10.77
N PHE A 113 7.35 3.49 10.64
CA PHE A 113 6.39 2.78 9.81
C PHE A 113 4.96 3.08 10.25
N PHE A 114 4.66 2.88 11.53
CA PHE A 114 3.31 3.11 12.02
C PHE A 114 2.90 4.57 11.94
N ALA A 115 3.84 5.49 12.20
CA ALA A 115 3.55 6.92 12.09
C ALA A 115 3.16 7.31 10.65
N GLN A 116 3.86 6.77 9.67
CA GLN A 116 3.55 7.04 8.26
C GLN A 116 2.23 6.42 7.82
N ILE A 117 1.93 5.21 8.31
CA ILE A 117 0.65 4.55 8.03
C ILE A 117 -0.51 5.39 8.58
N GLU A 118 -0.40 5.78 9.85
CA GLU A 118 -1.45 6.57 10.50
C GLU A 118 -1.64 7.92 9.81
N ASN A 119 -0.53 8.59 9.49
CA ASN A 119 -0.58 9.87 8.80
C ASN A 119 -1.25 9.75 7.42
N ALA A 120 -0.95 8.69 6.68
CA ALA A 120 -1.54 8.47 5.37
C ALA A 120 -3.04 8.23 5.46
N ILE A 121 -3.50 7.49 6.47
CA ILE A 121 -4.93 7.25 6.67
C ILE A 121 -5.66 8.55 6.99
N VAL A 122 -5.07 9.38 7.83
CA VAL A 122 -5.72 10.63 8.27
C VAL A 122 -5.67 11.71 7.20
N ASN A 123 -4.56 11.84 6.49
CA ASN A 123 -4.32 12.95 5.55
C ASN A 123 -4.25 12.55 4.08
N GLY A 124 -4.29 11.26 3.83
CA GLY A 124 -4.21 10.76 2.47
C GLY A 124 -5.50 10.96 1.74
#